data_4c7cd7535ceddbe12c2a811764dc1919
#
_entry.id   4c7cd7535ceddbe12c2a811764dc1919
#
_cell.length_a   1.000
_cell.length_b   1.000
_cell.length_c   1.000
_cell.angle_alpha   90.00
_cell.angle_beta   90.00
_cell.angle_gamma   90.00
#
_symmetry.space_group_name_H-M   'P 1'
#
loop_
_entity.id
_entity.type
_entity.pdbx_description
1 polymer ?
#
loop_
_entity_poly.entity_id
_entity_poly.type
_entity_poly.pdbx_seq_one_letter_code
_entity_poly.pdbx_strand_id
1 'polypeptide(L)'
;GTAGPTGTVSSADQALFEALRAVRKELAAADGVPAFVVLADKALREIAATRPRDLAQLLEVNGIGPVKAERYGSQFLAVVAQE
;
A
#
# COMPACT_ATOMS: atom_id res chain seq x y z
N GLY A 1 -16.40 15.47 -2.24
CA GLY A 1 -16.69 15.16 -2.14
C GLY A 1 -17.77 14.54 -2.17
N THR A 2 -18.10 14.48 -2.16
CA THR A 2 -18.91 14.09 -2.23
C THR A 2 -19.10 13.06 -2.42
N ALA A 3 -18.70 12.76 -2.44
CA ALA A 3 -18.85 11.97 -2.60
C ALA A 3 -19.16 11.00 -2.46
N GLY A 4 -18.97 10.66 -2.38
CA GLY A 4 -18.92 9.73 -2.14
C GLY A 4 -19.87 9.03 -1.71
N PRO A 5 -20.52 8.70 -2.24
CA PRO A 5 -21.49 8.10 -1.79
C PRO A 5 -21.11 6.89 -1.28
N THR A 6 -20.57 6.17 -1.85
CA THR A 6 -20.24 4.99 -1.24
C THR A 6 -19.46 5.32 -0.07
N GLY A 7 -18.83 6.41 -0.07
CA GLY A 7 -18.15 6.80 1.08
C GLY A 7 -17.15 5.88 1.57
N THR A 8 -16.87 4.89 0.90
CA THR A 8 -15.96 3.93 1.43
C THR A 8 -14.54 4.37 1.28
N VAL A 9 -14.24 5.10 0.20
CA VAL A 9 -12.87 5.52 -0.05
C VAL A 9 -12.91 6.96 -0.51
N SER A 10 -12.15 7.82 0.13
CA SER A 10 -12.07 9.21 -0.28
C SER A 10 -11.21 9.31 -1.54
N SER A 11 -11.25 10.47 -2.18
CA SER A 11 -10.40 10.70 -3.35
C SER A 11 -8.94 10.58 -3.00
N ALA A 12 -8.55 11.06 -1.82
CA ALA A 12 -7.17 10.96 -1.38
C ALA A 12 -6.76 9.52 -1.17
N ASP A 13 -7.64 8.70 -0.59
CA ASP A 13 -7.34 7.28 -0.40
C ASP A 13 -7.24 6.57 -1.72
N GLN A 14 -8.09 6.92 -2.68
CA GLN A 14 -8.03 6.32 -4.00
C GLN A 14 -6.72 6.67 -4.70
N ALA A 15 -6.30 7.92 -4.62
CA ALA A 15 -5.04 8.34 -5.23
C ALA A 15 -3.86 7.60 -4.60
N LEU A 16 -3.87 7.46 -3.28
CA LEU A 16 -2.82 6.72 -2.60
C LEU A 16 -2.83 5.25 -3.00
N PHE A 17 -4.01 4.65 -3.09
CA PHE A 17 -4.11 3.26 -3.51
C PHE A 17 -3.50 3.05 -4.90
N GLU A 18 -3.78 3.95 -5.83
CA GLU A 18 -3.23 3.83 -7.19
C GLU A 18 -1.72 4.00 -7.18
N ALA A 19 -1.21 4.92 -6.37
CA ALA A 19 0.24 5.09 -6.25
C ALA A 19 0.90 3.85 -5.66
N LEU A 20 0.26 3.24 -4.67
CA LEU A 20 0.77 2.01 -4.08
C LEU A 20 0.75 0.85 -5.09
N ARG A 21 -0.28 0.79 -5.91
CA ARG A 21 -0.34 -0.23 -6.96
C ARG A 21 0.80 -0.08 -7.94
N ALA A 22 1.13 1.14 -8.31
CA ALA A 22 2.22 1.39 -9.23
C ALA A 22 3.55 0.93 -8.64
N VAL A 23 3.80 1.22 -7.37
CA VAL A 23 5.01 0.77 -6.70
C VAL A 23 5.03 -0.76 -6.61
N ARG A 24 3.91 -1.37 -6.26
CA ARG A 24 3.83 -2.83 -6.19
C ARG A 24 4.19 -3.46 -7.54
N LYS A 25 3.69 -2.88 -8.62
CA LYS A 25 3.97 -3.39 -9.94
C LYS A 25 5.46 -3.34 -10.25
N GLU A 26 6.11 -2.24 -9.89
CA GLU A 26 7.54 -2.08 -10.12
C GLU A 26 8.34 -3.07 -9.29
N LEU A 27 7.95 -3.25 -8.04
CA LEU A 27 8.65 -4.18 -7.15
C LEU A 27 8.48 -5.61 -7.63
N ALA A 28 7.29 -5.97 -8.09
CA ALA A 28 7.03 -7.30 -8.61
C ALA A 28 7.86 -7.56 -9.86
N ALA A 29 7.95 -6.58 -10.74
CA ALA A 29 8.74 -6.72 -11.96
C ALA A 29 10.22 -6.88 -11.64
N ALA A 30 10.71 -6.13 -10.67
CA ALA A 30 12.11 -6.22 -10.28
C ALA A 30 12.45 -7.59 -9.70
N ASP A 31 11.50 -8.18 -8.95
CA ASP A 31 11.71 -9.49 -8.35
C ASP A 31 11.30 -10.64 -9.27
N GLY A 32 10.67 -10.33 -10.40
CA GLY A 32 10.24 -11.37 -11.32
C GLY A 32 9.10 -12.22 -10.79
N VAL A 33 8.21 -11.62 -10.02
CA VAL A 33 7.08 -12.34 -9.42
C VAL A 33 5.78 -11.64 -9.74
N PRO A 34 4.64 -12.35 -9.61
CA PRO A 34 3.34 -11.70 -9.78
C PRO A 34 3.12 -10.64 -8.71
N ALA A 35 2.32 -9.65 -9.04
CA ALA A 35 2.09 -8.53 -8.12
C ALA A 35 1.57 -8.99 -6.76
N PHE A 36 0.67 -9.98 -6.73
CA PHE A 36 0.08 -10.41 -5.47
C PHE A 36 1.10 -11.07 -4.54
N VAL A 37 2.23 -11.50 -5.09
CA VAL A 37 3.30 -12.06 -4.25
C VAL A 37 3.96 -10.96 -3.42
N VAL A 38 4.04 -9.75 -3.97
CA VAL A 38 4.55 -8.62 -3.21
C VAL A 38 3.56 -8.26 -2.11
N LEU A 39 2.33 -7.92 -2.48
CA LEU A 39 1.26 -7.63 -1.53
C LEU A 39 -0.08 -7.86 -2.24
N ALA A 40 -1.05 -8.35 -1.48
CA ALA A 40 -2.40 -8.51 -2.00
C ALA A 40 -3.09 -7.15 -2.09
N ASP A 41 -4.11 -7.04 -2.93
CA ASP A 41 -4.89 -5.81 -3.05
C ASP A 41 -5.47 -5.39 -1.71
N LYS A 42 -5.88 -6.34 -0.89
CA LYS A 42 -6.46 -6.03 0.40
C LYS A 42 -5.46 -5.30 1.29
N ALA A 43 -4.20 -5.74 1.27
CA ALA A 43 -3.15 -5.08 2.03
C ALA A 43 -2.92 -3.66 1.53
N LEU A 44 -2.94 -3.46 0.22
CA LEU A 44 -2.77 -2.12 -0.34
C LEU A 44 -3.91 -1.19 0.09
N ARG A 45 -5.14 -1.70 0.09
CA ARG A 45 -6.28 -0.91 0.53
C ARG A 45 -6.15 -0.53 2.00
N GLU A 46 -5.68 -1.45 2.81
CA GLU A 46 -5.49 -1.16 4.22
C GLU A 46 -4.39 -0.12 4.43
N ILE A 47 -3.30 -0.20 3.69
CA ILE A 47 -2.27 0.83 3.74
C ILE A 47 -2.85 2.19 3.36
N ALA A 48 -3.64 2.24 2.30
CA ALA A 48 -4.24 3.50 1.86
C ALA A 48 -5.17 4.08 2.93
N ALA A 49 -5.88 3.20 3.65
CA ALA A 49 -6.82 3.65 4.66
C ALA A 49 -6.11 4.09 5.95
N THR A 50 -5.09 3.36 6.36
CA THR A 50 -4.45 3.61 7.66
C THR A 50 -3.24 4.53 7.57
N ARG A 51 -2.65 4.64 6.39
CA ARG A 51 -1.51 5.54 6.15
C ARG A 51 -0.41 5.36 7.19
N PRO A 52 0.21 4.16 7.25
CA PRO A 52 1.28 3.93 8.21
C PRO A 52 2.45 4.88 7.95
N ARG A 53 3.08 5.32 9.00
CA ARG A 53 4.17 6.28 8.89
C ARG A 53 5.54 5.67 9.13
N ASP A 54 5.58 4.47 9.71
CA ASP A 54 6.85 3.80 9.96
C ASP A 54 6.63 2.30 9.86
N LEU A 55 7.72 1.56 9.97
CA LEU A 55 7.66 0.11 9.82
C LEU A 55 6.78 -0.55 10.88
N ALA A 56 6.80 -0.02 12.09
CA ALA A 56 5.98 -0.59 13.15
C ALA A 56 4.49 -0.51 12.81
N GLN A 57 4.06 0.63 12.28
CA GLN A 57 2.67 0.78 11.87
C GLN A 57 2.37 -0.07 10.64
N LEU A 58 3.32 -0.17 9.72
CA LEU A 58 3.13 -0.99 8.53
C LEU A 58 2.95 -2.45 8.89
N LEU A 59 3.66 -2.93 9.90
CA LEU A 59 3.53 -4.31 10.34
C LEU A 59 2.16 -4.64 10.91
N GLU A 60 1.39 -3.63 11.30
CA GLU A 60 0.04 -3.85 11.78
C GLU A 60 -0.94 -4.13 10.65
N VAL A 61 -0.54 -3.89 9.41
CA VAL A 61 -1.42 -4.15 8.27
C VAL A 61 -1.46 -5.65 8.02
N ASN A 62 -2.67 -6.19 7.88
CA ASN A 62 -2.83 -7.61 7.60
C ASN A 62 -2.20 -7.95 6.26
N GLY A 63 -1.43 -9.00 6.24
CA GLY A 63 -0.77 -9.45 5.01
C GLY A 63 0.66 -8.96 4.88
N ILE A 64 1.12 -8.12 5.81
CA ILE A 64 2.50 -7.66 5.79
C ILE A 64 3.21 -8.25 6.99
N GLY A 65 4.07 -9.21 6.73
CA GLY A 65 4.91 -9.78 7.76
C GLY A 65 6.26 -9.10 7.82
N PRO A 66 7.11 -9.49 8.78
CA PRO A 66 8.43 -8.86 8.93
C PRO A 66 9.28 -8.92 7.66
N VAL A 67 9.23 -10.01 6.94
CA VAL A 67 10.04 -10.16 5.72
C VAL A 67 9.59 -9.17 4.65
N LYS A 68 8.30 -9.06 4.42
CA LYS A 68 7.79 -8.13 3.41
C LYS A 68 8.02 -6.70 3.83
N ALA A 69 7.86 -6.40 5.12
CA ALA A 69 8.11 -5.05 5.61
C ALA A 69 9.57 -4.68 5.40
N GLU A 70 10.47 -5.61 5.63
CA GLU A 70 11.88 -5.32 5.46
C GLU A 70 12.25 -5.16 3.99
N ARG A 71 11.71 -5.99 3.12
CA ARG A 71 12.07 -5.96 1.71
C ARG A 71 11.42 -4.80 0.95
N TYR A 72 10.17 -4.52 1.25
CA TYR A 72 9.41 -3.57 0.45
C TYR A 72 8.90 -2.38 1.23
N GLY A 73 8.97 -2.44 2.55
CA GLY A 73 8.32 -1.45 3.40
C GLY A 73 8.74 -0.02 3.11
N SER A 74 10.03 0.23 2.92
CA SER A 74 10.50 1.59 2.73
C SER A 74 9.91 2.22 1.48
N GLN A 75 9.72 1.44 0.40
CA GLN A 75 9.12 1.95 -0.81
C GLN A 75 7.66 2.34 -0.60
N PHE A 76 6.90 1.49 0.09
CA PHE A 76 5.51 1.80 0.36
C PHE A 76 5.37 2.97 1.33
N LEU A 77 6.22 3.02 2.35
CA LEU A 77 6.19 4.14 3.28
C LEU A 77 6.54 5.46 2.60
N ALA A 78 7.48 5.44 1.65
CA ALA A 78 7.81 6.63 0.91
C ALA A 78 6.63 7.16 0.12
N VAL A 79 5.84 6.26 -0.46
CA VAL A 79 4.65 6.65 -1.21
C VAL A 79 3.62 7.28 -0.28
N VAL A 80 3.40 6.66 0.89
CA VAL A 80 2.46 7.21 1.86
C VAL A 80 2.89 8.61 2.30
N ALA A 81 4.19 8.80 2.50
CA ALA A 81 4.70 10.10 2.93
C ALA A 81 4.51 11.18 1.86
N GLN A 82 4.54 10.80 0.59
CA GLN A 82 4.38 11.75 -0.51
C GLN A 82 2.92 12.14 -0.74
N GLU A 83 2.00 11.31 -0.36
CA GLU A 83 0.59 11.57 -0.56
C GLU A 83 -0.02 12.21 0.68
#